data_18406ade8b6937303bcbcbb8ecdd0e01
#
_entry.id   18406ade8b6937303bcbcbb8ecdd0e01
#
_cell.length_a   1.000
_cell.length_b   1.000
_cell.length_c   1.000
_cell.angle_alpha   90.00
_cell.angle_beta   90.00
_cell.angle_gamma   90.00
#
_symmetry.space_group_name_H-M   'P 1'
#
loop_
_entity.id
_entity.type
_entity.pdbx_description
1 polymer ?
#
loop_
_entity_poly.entity_id
_entity_poly.type
_entity_poly.pdbx_seq_one_letter_code
_entity_poly.pdbx_strand_id
1 'polypeptide(L)'
;MTRRTLAWLALNHLPGAGAVTLRRLVSRFGSPEAALEAPVHELVALGSLTPDQARAVERLALDCAHFEELGRRLHAAGTRLLTLEDDDYPPHLRLLRDAPPLLYVRGSLLPRDAVAVAVVGTRTPSPQGAAAAAEVGESLAARGMTVVSGLALGVDGAAHRGALAAGRSIAVLGSGIDRVTPAKHEGLAAQIARSGALLSELPPGTRATRETLLARNRIQAGLTKVVIVVQCRDRGGSFATARRALQAGRPVLAIRWEEPEFAGGVERLEKTGARVVRQVEAVAAAADAASAPLPCPAQAEMALGDAPDVDYAW
;
A
#
# COMPACT_ATOMS: atom_id res chain seq x y z
N MET A 1 21.36 -10.54 -5.33
CA MET A 1 20.14 -10.16 -6.03
C MET A 1 20.04 -11.00 -7.30
N THR A 2 18.86 -11.54 -7.64
CA THR A 2 18.66 -12.37 -8.82
C THR A 2 18.55 -11.50 -10.09
N ARG A 3 18.81 -12.09 -11.30
CA ARG A 3 18.58 -11.40 -12.59
C ARG A 3 17.13 -10.92 -12.71
N ARG A 4 16.18 -11.72 -12.23
CA ARG A 4 14.74 -11.40 -12.21
C ARG A 4 14.42 -10.17 -11.35
N THR A 5 14.97 -10.09 -10.13
CA THR A 5 14.79 -8.92 -9.26
C THR A 5 15.37 -7.65 -9.88
N LEU A 6 16.52 -7.76 -10.57
CA LEU A 6 17.12 -6.63 -11.31
C LEU A 6 16.24 -6.19 -12.49
N ALA A 7 15.67 -7.13 -13.21
CA ALA A 7 14.76 -6.83 -14.31
C ALA A 7 13.49 -6.11 -13.81
N TRP A 8 12.91 -6.56 -12.71
CA TRP A 8 11.80 -5.83 -12.07
C TRP A 8 12.22 -4.45 -11.59
N LEU A 9 13.43 -4.30 -11.03
CA LEU A 9 13.95 -3.00 -10.61
C LEU A 9 14.06 -2.05 -11.80
N ALA A 10 14.58 -2.51 -12.93
CA ALA A 10 14.67 -1.71 -14.16
C ALA A 10 13.27 -1.32 -14.68
N LEU A 11 12.35 -2.28 -14.84
CA LEU A 11 10.99 -2.03 -15.30
C LEU A 11 10.21 -1.07 -14.38
N ASN A 12 10.47 -1.11 -13.08
CA ASN A 12 9.84 -0.19 -12.13
C ASN A 12 10.23 1.29 -12.36
N HIS A 13 11.32 1.54 -13.10
CA HIS A 13 11.73 2.88 -13.51
C HIS A 13 11.12 3.33 -14.84
N LEU A 14 10.24 2.52 -15.45
CA LEU A 14 9.58 2.88 -16.71
C LEU A 14 8.63 4.08 -16.50
N PRO A 15 8.86 5.23 -17.14
CA PRO A 15 8.04 6.40 -16.95
C PRO A 15 6.57 6.17 -17.33
N GLY A 16 5.65 6.60 -16.47
CA GLY A 16 4.22 6.50 -16.72
C GLY A 16 3.64 5.07 -16.70
N ALA A 17 4.44 4.06 -16.35
CA ALA A 17 3.96 2.70 -16.22
C ALA A 17 3.63 2.38 -14.75
N GLY A 18 2.35 2.15 -14.46
CA GLY A 18 1.91 1.67 -13.16
C GLY A 18 1.94 0.15 -13.04
N ALA A 19 1.59 -0.36 -11.85
CA ALA A 19 1.61 -1.80 -11.54
C ALA A 19 0.85 -2.65 -12.57
N VAL A 20 -0.32 -2.21 -13.02
CA VAL A 20 -1.13 -2.94 -14.01
C VAL A 20 -0.40 -3.05 -15.35
N THR A 21 0.17 -1.95 -15.83
CA THR A 21 0.94 -1.93 -17.09
C THR A 21 2.15 -2.86 -17.02
N LEU A 22 2.93 -2.79 -15.93
CA LEU A 22 4.11 -3.63 -15.74
C LEU A 22 3.74 -5.12 -15.65
N ARG A 23 2.68 -5.46 -14.90
CA ARG A 23 2.20 -6.85 -14.79
C ARG A 23 1.70 -7.39 -16.13
N ARG A 24 0.91 -6.58 -16.88
CA ARG A 24 0.44 -6.96 -18.22
C ARG A 24 1.61 -7.18 -19.16
N LEU A 25 2.60 -6.29 -19.14
CA LEU A 25 3.82 -6.42 -19.93
C LEU A 25 4.52 -7.75 -19.64
N VAL A 26 4.83 -8.03 -18.38
CA VAL A 26 5.52 -9.26 -17.99
C VAL A 26 4.67 -10.51 -18.26
N SER A 27 3.36 -10.46 -18.03
CA SER A 27 2.47 -11.56 -18.38
C SER A 27 2.49 -11.87 -19.88
N ARG A 28 2.68 -10.86 -20.73
CA ARG A 28 2.71 -11.03 -22.19
C ARG A 28 4.01 -11.63 -22.69
N PHE A 29 5.13 -11.28 -22.08
CA PHE A 29 6.45 -11.76 -22.45
C PHE A 29 6.95 -12.96 -21.61
N GLY A 30 6.18 -13.37 -20.61
CA GLY A 30 6.46 -14.53 -19.77
C GLY A 30 7.41 -14.25 -18.59
N SER A 31 8.28 -13.25 -18.68
CA SER A 31 9.15 -12.86 -17.58
C SER A 31 9.57 -11.38 -17.67
N PRO A 32 10.02 -10.75 -16.57
CA PRO A 32 10.53 -9.38 -16.59
C PRO A 32 11.81 -9.25 -17.43
N GLU A 33 12.65 -10.28 -17.47
CA GLU A 33 13.84 -10.33 -18.31
C GLU A 33 13.47 -10.33 -19.80
N ALA A 34 12.54 -11.19 -20.20
CA ALA A 34 12.08 -11.26 -21.58
C ALA A 34 11.38 -9.95 -22.01
N ALA A 35 10.64 -9.32 -21.10
CA ALA A 35 10.02 -8.01 -21.36
C ALA A 35 11.06 -6.90 -21.59
N LEU A 36 12.20 -6.91 -20.87
CA LEU A 36 13.30 -5.96 -21.08
C LEU A 36 14.05 -6.21 -22.39
N GLU A 37 14.18 -7.47 -22.80
CA GLU A 37 14.92 -7.87 -23.99
C GLU A 37 14.07 -7.81 -25.28
N ALA A 38 12.76 -7.56 -25.14
CA ALA A 38 11.84 -7.53 -26.27
C ALA A 38 12.10 -6.33 -27.19
N PRO A 39 12.04 -6.52 -28.52
CA PRO A 39 12.26 -5.44 -29.48
C PRO A 39 11.12 -4.40 -29.41
N VAL A 40 11.45 -3.13 -29.67
CA VAL A 40 10.53 -1.99 -29.56
C VAL A 40 9.21 -2.22 -30.31
N HIS A 41 9.26 -2.82 -31.51
CA HIS A 41 8.05 -3.06 -32.30
C HIS A 41 7.10 -4.07 -31.65
N GLU A 42 7.63 -5.10 -30.95
CA GLU A 42 6.81 -6.04 -30.20
C GLU A 42 6.21 -5.42 -28.94
N LEU A 43 6.99 -4.60 -28.24
CA LEU A 43 6.51 -3.86 -27.03
C LEU A 43 5.32 -2.94 -27.38
N VAL A 44 5.32 -2.35 -28.57
CA VAL A 44 4.20 -1.51 -29.06
C VAL A 44 3.06 -2.38 -29.58
N ALA A 45 3.33 -3.38 -30.43
CA ALA A 45 2.31 -4.20 -31.09
C ALA A 45 1.51 -5.07 -30.13
N LEU A 46 2.14 -5.58 -29.07
CA LEU A 46 1.49 -6.37 -28.02
C LEU A 46 0.72 -5.52 -27.02
N GLY A 47 0.62 -4.21 -27.27
CA GLY A 47 -0.53 -3.44 -26.90
C GLY A 47 -0.56 -2.90 -25.48
N SER A 48 0.58 -2.62 -24.87
CA SER A 48 0.52 -2.04 -23.54
C SER A 48 1.41 -0.81 -23.37
N LEU A 49 2.29 -0.53 -24.31
CA LEU A 49 3.22 0.59 -24.24
C LEU A 49 3.06 1.57 -25.39
N THR A 50 3.20 2.84 -25.09
CA THR A 50 3.39 3.86 -26.12
C THR A 50 4.76 3.68 -26.79
N PRO A 51 4.98 4.19 -28.01
CA PRO A 51 6.30 4.16 -28.65
C PRO A 51 7.42 4.75 -27.77
N ASP A 52 7.13 5.79 -27.00
CA ASP A 52 8.09 6.39 -26.08
C ASP A 52 8.43 5.49 -24.90
N GLN A 53 7.42 4.82 -24.33
CA GLN A 53 7.62 3.82 -23.29
C GLN A 53 8.41 2.61 -23.80
N ALA A 54 8.11 2.11 -24.99
CA ALA A 54 8.87 1.00 -25.60
C ALA A 54 10.35 1.36 -25.80
N ARG A 55 10.65 2.56 -26.32
CA ARG A 55 12.03 3.07 -26.40
C ARG A 55 12.68 3.27 -25.02
N ALA A 56 11.87 3.59 -24.00
CA ALA A 56 12.39 3.68 -22.64
C ALA A 56 12.76 2.30 -22.09
N VAL A 57 11.99 1.24 -22.38
CA VAL A 57 12.35 -0.15 -22.01
C VAL A 57 13.70 -0.54 -22.61
N GLU A 58 13.93 -0.27 -23.90
CA GLU A 58 15.21 -0.53 -24.57
C GLU A 58 16.37 0.18 -23.85
N ARG A 59 16.22 1.45 -23.47
CA ARG A 59 17.25 2.17 -22.69
C ARG A 59 17.50 1.54 -21.33
N LEU A 60 16.43 1.12 -20.62
CA LEU A 60 16.57 0.46 -19.31
C LEU A 60 17.32 -0.87 -19.44
N ALA A 61 17.08 -1.62 -20.53
CA ALA A 61 17.79 -2.87 -20.81
C ALA A 61 19.30 -2.67 -21.03
N LEU A 62 19.69 -1.56 -21.65
CA LEU A 62 21.10 -1.22 -21.88
C LEU A 62 21.84 -0.73 -20.62
N ASP A 63 21.11 -0.32 -19.58
CA ASP A 63 21.70 0.27 -18.35
C ASP A 63 21.79 -0.74 -17.20
N CYS A 64 22.09 -1.99 -17.50
CA CYS A 64 22.16 -3.07 -16.50
C CYS A 64 23.12 -2.74 -15.34
N ALA A 65 24.29 -2.17 -15.64
CA ALA A 65 25.30 -1.83 -14.64
C ALA A 65 24.77 -0.79 -13.64
N HIS A 66 23.96 0.17 -14.09
CA HIS A 66 23.28 1.14 -13.21
C HIS A 66 22.34 0.44 -12.23
N PHE A 67 21.50 -0.51 -12.69
CA PHE A 67 20.55 -1.21 -11.84
C PHE A 67 21.22 -2.17 -10.87
N GLU A 68 22.34 -2.80 -11.25
CA GLU A 68 23.15 -3.59 -10.34
C GLU A 68 23.74 -2.71 -9.22
N GLU A 69 24.27 -1.55 -9.57
CA GLU A 69 24.79 -0.58 -8.58
C GLU A 69 23.70 -0.03 -7.68
N LEU A 70 22.55 0.36 -8.26
CA LEU A 70 21.39 0.81 -7.51
C LEU A 70 20.93 -0.25 -6.51
N GLY A 71 20.84 -1.51 -6.97
CA GLY A 71 20.47 -2.62 -6.11
C GLY A 71 21.46 -2.87 -4.97
N ARG A 72 22.77 -2.77 -5.22
CA ARG A 72 23.80 -2.86 -4.18
C ARG A 72 23.66 -1.73 -3.15
N ARG A 73 23.45 -0.50 -3.61
CA ARG A 73 23.23 0.68 -2.75
C ARG A 73 21.97 0.54 -1.89
N LEU A 74 20.86 0.05 -2.46
CA LEU A 74 19.64 -0.20 -1.72
C LEU A 74 19.85 -1.25 -0.63
N HIS A 75 20.53 -2.35 -0.95
CA HIS A 75 20.87 -3.39 0.01
C HIS A 75 21.76 -2.86 1.14
N ALA A 76 22.80 -2.12 0.80
CA ALA A 76 23.69 -1.49 1.78
C ALA A 76 22.96 -0.48 2.68
N ALA A 77 21.90 0.17 2.18
CA ALA A 77 21.00 1.04 2.95
C ALA A 77 19.92 0.29 3.75
N GLY A 78 19.99 -1.05 3.83
CA GLY A 78 19.02 -1.88 4.54
C GLY A 78 17.65 -1.97 3.85
N THR A 79 17.60 -1.74 2.54
CA THR A 79 16.38 -1.89 1.74
C THR A 79 16.42 -3.20 0.96
N ARG A 80 15.44 -4.06 1.21
CA ARG A 80 15.20 -5.29 0.45
C ARG A 80 14.22 -4.99 -0.69
N LEU A 81 14.44 -5.62 -1.83
CA LEU A 81 13.52 -5.67 -2.95
C LEU A 81 12.71 -6.96 -2.85
N LEU A 82 11.39 -6.83 -2.89
CA LEU A 82 10.45 -7.94 -2.78
C LEU A 82 9.55 -7.94 -4.02
N THR A 83 9.60 -9.00 -4.78
CA THR A 83 8.80 -9.16 -6.01
C THR A 83 7.50 -9.89 -5.73
N LEU A 84 6.50 -9.71 -6.60
CA LEU A 84 5.20 -10.38 -6.49
C LEU A 84 5.33 -11.92 -6.47
N GLU A 85 6.43 -12.45 -6.98
CA GLU A 85 6.70 -13.89 -7.11
C GLU A 85 7.36 -14.48 -5.85
N ASP A 86 7.91 -13.64 -4.97
CA ASP A 86 8.58 -14.10 -3.76
C ASP A 86 7.56 -14.66 -2.74
N ASP A 87 7.91 -15.77 -2.08
CA ASP A 87 7.01 -16.48 -1.16
C ASP A 87 6.55 -15.63 0.01
N ASP A 88 7.41 -14.71 0.47
CA ASP A 88 7.12 -13.80 1.58
C ASP A 88 6.45 -12.48 1.14
N TYR A 89 6.03 -12.37 -0.15
CA TYR A 89 5.19 -11.27 -0.59
C TYR A 89 3.84 -11.31 0.13
N PRO A 90 3.35 -10.19 0.68
CA PRO A 90 2.13 -10.17 1.50
C PRO A 90 0.93 -10.82 0.78
N PRO A 91 0.33 -11.89 1.35
CA PRO A 91 -0.67 -12.68 0.63
C PRO A 91 -1.94 -11.88 0.31
N HIS A 92 -2.37 -11.01 1.21
CA HIS A 92 -3.53 -10.15 0.95
C HIS A 92 -3.29 -9.11 -0.14
N LEU A 93 -2.06 -8.58 -0.24
CA LEU A 93 -1.69 -7.62 -1.26
C LEU A 93 -1.57 -8.29 -2.63
N ARG A 94 -1.11 -9.54 -2.68
CA ARG A 94 -0.99 -10.35 -3.90
C ARG A 94 -2.32 -10.52 -4.63
N LEU A 95 -3.44 -10.55 -3.88
CA LEU A 95 -4.79 -10.69 -4.43
C LEU A 95 -5.30 -9.45 -5.16
N LEU A 96 -4.65 -8.31 -5.03
CA LEU A 96 -5.07 -7.11 -5.76
C LEU A 96 -4.75 -7.24 -7.25
N ARG A 97 -5.71 -6.83 -8.11
CA ARG A 97 -5.48 -6.71 -9.56
C ARG A 97 -4.29 -5.80 -9.89
N ASP A 98 -4.12 -4.74 -9.10
CA ASP A 98 -3.08 -3.74 -9.21
C ASP A 98 -1.97 -3.90 -8.14
N ALA A 99 -1.74 -5.14 -7.67
CA ALA A 99 -0.66 -5.44 -6.75
C ALA A 99 0.69 -4.96 -7.32
N PRO A 100 1.52 -4.26 -6.53
CA PRO A 100 2.86 -3.84 -6.96
C PRO A 100 3.71 -5.04 -7.37
N PRO A 101 4.27 -5.08 -8.59
CA PRO A 101 5.15 -6.17 -8.97
C PRO A 101 6.49 -6.16 -8.23
N LEU A 102 6.87 -4.99 -7.71
CA LEU A 102 8.05 -4.78 -6.88
C LEU A 102 7.70 -3.89 -5.68
N LEU A 103 8.18 -4.28 -4.51
CA LEU A 103 8.15 -3.49 -3.29
C LEU A 103 9.57 -3.24 -2.79
N TYR A 104 9.83 -2.01 -2.38
CA TYR A 104 10.99 -1.62 -1.58
C TYR A 104 10.61 -1.74 -0.11
N VAL A 105 11.37 -2.54 0.64
CA VAL A 105 11.07 -2.86 2.04
C VAL A 105 12.25 -2.44 2.90
N ARG A 106 12.04 -1.58 3.89
CA ARG A 106 13.02 -1.27 4.94
C ARG A 106 12.46 -1.76 6.28
N GLY A 107 13.23 -2.57 6.99
CA GLY A 107 12.75 -3.36 8.12
C GLY A 107 12.41 -4.78 7.70
N SER A 108 11.43 -5.42 8.34
CA SER A 108 11.09 -6.82 8.07
C SER A 108 9.60 -7.02 7.91
N LEU A 109 9.20 -7.90 7.01
CA LEU A 109 7.86 -8.47 6.93
C LEU A 109 7.88 -9.84 7.63
N LEU A 110 6.84 -10.14 8.39
CA LEU A 110 6.73 -11.36 9.19
C LEU A 110 5.42 -12.08 8.87
N PRO A 111 5.34 -13.41 9.04
CA PRO A 111 4.09 -14.16 8.83
C PRO A 111 2.89 -13.60 9.61
N ARG A 112 3.11 -13.06 10.81
CA ARG A 112 2.05 -12.42 11.62
C ARG A 112 1.46 -11.16 10.98
N ASP A 113 2.13 -10.54 10.02
CA ASP A 113 1.60 -9.39 9.28
C ASP A 113 0.41 -9.77 8.40
N ALA A 114 0.13 -11.06 8.21
CA ALA A 114 -1.08 -11.56 7.57
C ALA A 114 -2.38 -11.21 8.35
N VAL A 115 -2.29 -10.86 9.64
CA VAL A 115 -3.41 -10.33 10.43
C VAL A 115 -3.28 -8.82 10.65
N ALA A 116 -2.84 -8.09 9.63
CA ALA A 116 -2.72 -6.65 9.69
C ALA A 116 -4.08 -5.94 9.55
N VAL A 117 -4.17 -4.77 10.21
CA VAL A 117 -5.34 -3.89 10.19
C VAL A 117 -4.89 -2.47 9.81
N ALA A 118 -5.57 -1.85 8.83
CA ALA A 118 -5.27 -0.48 8.48
C ALA A 118 -5.99 0.49 9.43
N VAL A 119 -5.29 1.51 9.91
CA VAL A 119 -5.88 2.62 10.67
C VAL A 119 -5.61 3.91 9.89
N VAL A 120 -6.68 4.56 9.44
CA VAL A 120 -6.59 5.73 8.57
C VAL A 120 -7.52 6.84 9.04
N GLY A 121 -7.23 8.09 8.65
CA GLY A 121 -8.08 9.21 8.98
C GLY A 121 -7.58 10.54 8.43
N THR A 122 -8.17 11.60 8.95
CA THR A 122 -7.81 12.97 8.59
C THR A 122 -6.39 13.34 9.03
N ARG A 123 -5.78 14.25 8.28
CA ARG A 123 -4.48 14.84 8.63
C ARG A 123 -4.57 15.90 9.73
N THR A 124 -5.78 16.36 10.01
CA THR A 124 -6.11 17.35 11.05
C THR A 124 -7.23 16.82 11.93
N PRO A 125 -6.95 15.79 12.76
CA PRO A 125 -7.95 15.27 13.69
C PRO A 125 -8.23 16.25 14.82
N SER A 126 -9.39 16.10 15.47
CA SER A 126 -9.62 16.71 16.77
C SER A 126 -8.66 16.11 17.82
N PRO A 127 -8.43 16.78 18.96
CA PRO A 127 -7.65 16.19 20.06
C PRO A 127 -8.14 14.80 20.47
N GLN A 128 -9.46 14.61 20.55
CA GLN A 128 -10.08 13.31 20.84
C GLN A 128 -9.84 12.30 19.74
N GLY A 129 -9.95 12.68 18.45
CA GLY A 129 -9.65 11.82 17.32
C GLY A 129 -8.18 11.38 17.26
N ALA A 130 -7.26 12.27 17.64
CA ALA A 130 -5.85 11.93 17.73
C ALA A 130 -5.57 10.93 18.87
N ALA A 131 -6.18 11.14 20.04
CA ALA A 131 -6.08 10.22 21.17
C ALA A 131 -6.67 8.85 20.83
N ALA A 132 -7.87 8.82 20.25
CA ALA A 132 -8.51 7.59 19.82
C ALA A 132 -7.68 6.83 18.75
N ALA A 133 -7.03 7.52 17.83
CA ALA A 133 -6.16 6.88 16.84
C ALA A 133 -4.96 6.19 17.52
N ALA A 134 -4.37 6.80 18.54
CA ALA A 134 -3.29 6.19 19.31
C ALA A 134 -3.79 4.97 20.10
N GLU A 135 -4.92 5.11 20.81
CA GLU A 135 -5.55 4.04 21.57
C GLU A 135 -5.94 2.83 20.70
N VAL A 136 -6.56 3.07 19.55
CA VAL A 136 -6.86 2.03 18.56
C VAL A 136 -5.58 1.32 18.11
N GLY A 137 -4.53 2.09 17.79
CA GLY A 137 -3.24 1.53 17.38
C GLY A 137 -2.63 0.64 18.46
N GLU A 138 -2.62 1.09 19.71
CA GLU A 138 -2.11 0.35 20.87
C GLU A 138 -2.94 -0.91 21.16
N SER A 139 -4.26 -0.80 21.20
CA SER A 139 -5.17 -1.91 21.45
C SER A 139 -5.07 -3.02 20.41
N LEU A 140 -4.94 -2.67 19.13
CA LEU A 140 -4.73 -3.62 18.03
C LEU A 140 -3.37 -4.33 18.18
N ALA A 141 -2.31 -3.57 18.43
CA ALA A 141 -0.96 -4.10 18.58
C ALA A 141 -0.82 -4.99 19.81
N ALA A 142 -1.44 -4.65 20.95
CA ALA A 142 -1.50 -5.45 22.16
C ALA A 142 -2.20 -6.81 21.92
N ARG A 143 -3.10 -6.91 20.94
CA ARG A 143 -3.75 -8.16 20.50
C ARG A 143 -2.93 -8.93 19.44
N GLY A 144 -1.70 -8.52 19.18
CA GLY A 144 -0.82 -9.16 18.20
C GLY A 144 -1.10 -8.80 16.73
N MET A 145 -2.03 -7.87 16.45
CA MET A 145 -2.31 -7.40 15.10
C MET A 145 -1.27 -6.35 14.67
N THR A 146 -0.83 -6.43 13.42
CA THR A 146 0.05 -5.41 12.84
C THR A 146 -0.77 -4.23 12.35
N VAL A 147 -0.45 -3.01 12.84
CA VAL A 147 -1.12 -1.79 12.40
C VAL A 147 -0.46 -1.28 11.11
N VAL A 148 -1.26 -1.09 10.06
CA VAL A 148 -0.81 -0.51 8.79
C VAL A 148 -1.36 0.90 8.65
N SER A 149 -0.52 1.86 8.30
CA SER A 149 -0.97 3.20 7.96
C SER A 149 -0.02 3.90 6.97
N GLY A 150 -0.27 5.17 6.67
CA GLY A 150 0.41 5.89 5.60
C GLY A 150 1.45 6.90 6.03
N LEU A 151 1.79 6.93 7.30
CA LEU A 151 2.76 7.87 7.86
C LEU A 151 2.39 9.35 7.67
N ALA A 152 1.14 9.67 7.31
CA ALA A 152 0.69 11.05 7.19
C ALA A 152 0.59 11.73 8.57
N LEU A 153 0.48 13.07 8.57
CA LEU A 153 0.13 13.81 9.80
C LEU A 153 -1.25 13.36 10.32
N GLY A 154 -1.52 13.62 11.57
CA GLY A 154 -2.82 13.35 12.20
C GLY A 154 -3.00 11.88 12.56
N VAL A 155 -4.11 11.29 12.14
CA VAL A 155 -4.53 9.93 12.52
C VAL A 155 -3.46 8.89 12.23
N ASP A 156 -2.85 8.88 11.05
CA ASP A 156 -1.84 7.90 10.67
C ASP A 156 -0.66 7.91 11.66
N GLY A 157 -0.10 9.10 11.92
CA GLY A 157 1.02 9.25 12.86
C GLY A 157 0.66 8.88 14.30
N ALA A 158 -0.57 9.17 14.74
CA ALA A 158 -1.05 8.80 16.07
C ALA A 158 -1.20 7.27 16.19
N ALA A 159 -1.83 6.62 15.21
CA ALA A 159 -2.00 5.17 15.16
C ALA A 159 -0.64 4.43 15.16
N HIS A 160 0.34 4.91 14.38
CA HIS A 160 1.68 4.35 14.39
C HIS A 160 2.35 4.43 15.77
N ARG A 161 2.24 5.59 16.45
CA ARG A 161 2.80 5.77 17.81
C ARG A 161 2.15 4.84 18.82
N GLY A 162 0.83 4.73 18.80
CA GLY A 162 0.11 3.79 19.66
C GLY A 162 0.53 2.34 19.40
N ALA A 163 0.58 1.95 18.14
CA ALA A 163 0.98 0.59 17.78
C ALA A 163 2.42 0.24 18.23
N LEU A 164 3.34 1.20 18.14
CA LEU A 164 4.74 1.01 18.57
C LEU A 164 4.88 0.91 20.09
N ALA A 165 3.94 1.42 20.87
CA ALA A 165 3.95 1.29 22.33
C ALA A 165 3.65 -0.14 22.80
N ALA A 166 2.85 -0.92 22.04
CA ALA A 166 2.39 -2.25 22.43
C ALA A 166 2.79 -3.37 21.45
N GLY A 167 3.39 -3.02 20.29
CA GLY A 167 3.73 -4.06 19.30
C GLY A 167 4.30 -3.52 18.01
N ARG A 168 3.63 -3.76 16.89
CA ARG A 168 4.20 -3.67 15.55
C ARG A 168 3.39 -2.77 14.61
N SER A 169 4.09 -2.02 13.76
CA SER A 169 3.47 -1.22 12.73
C SER A 169 4.20 -1.30 11.38
N ILE A 170 3.44 -1.13 10.29
CA ILE A 170 3.95 -1.03 8.93
C ILE A 170 3.49 0.29 8.34
N ALA A 171 4.42 1.08 7.81
CA ALA A 171 4.09 2.30 7.09
C ALA A 171 4.23 2.10 5.58
N VAL A 172 3.20 2.47 4.83
CA VAL A 172 3.23 2.47 3.37
C VAL A 172 3.47 3.90 2.89
N LEU A 173 4.54 4.12 2.14
CA LEU A 173 4.95 5.44 1.67
C LEU A 173 4.35 5.75 0.30
N GLY A 174 3.98 7.01 0.06
CA GLY A 174 3.61 7.52 -1.26
C GLY A 174 4.78 8.25 -1.95
N SER A 175 6.00 7.91 -1.56
CA SER A 175 7.29 8.41 -2.07
C SER A 175 8.28 7.26 -2.17
N GLY A 176 9.44 7.48 -2.76
CA GLY A 176 10.53 6.50 -2.70
C GLY A 176 10.89 6.14 -1.26
N ILE A 177 11.38 4.93 -1.05
CA ILE A 177 11.70 4.37 0.28
C ILE A 177 12.75 5.19 1.04
N ASP A 178 13.55 5.97 0.33
CA ASP A 178 14.58 6.88 0.83
C ASP A 178 14.06 8.28 1.19
N ARG A 179 12.77 8.56 0.92
CA ARG A 179 12.14 9.88 1.15
C ARG A 179 10.92 9.80 2.05
N VAL A 180 11.13 10.03 3.33
CA VAL A 180 10.01 10.10 4.28
C VAL A 180 9.23 11.40 4.10
N THR A 181 7.90 11.28 3.96
CA THR A 181 6.99 12.43 3.86
C THR A 181 5.80 12.23 4.81
N PRO A 182 5.54 13.17 5.73
CA PRO A 182 6.24 14.43 5.95
C PRO A 182 7.59 14.24 6.69
N ALA A 183 8.54 15.16 6.50
CA ALA A 183 9.86 15.09 7.15
C ALA A 183 9.77 15.05 8.70
N LYS A 184 8.73 15.66 9.29
CA LYS A 184 8.44 15.59 10.73
C LYS A 184 8.30 14.17 11.26
N HIS A 185 8.02 13.18 10.39
CA HIS A 185 7.85 11.78 10.75
C HIS A 185 9.09 10.91 10.45
N GLU A 186 10.25 11.49 10.11
CA GLU A 186 11.51 10.73 9.91
C GLU A 186 11.88 9.90 11.14
N GLY A 187 11.82 10.47 12.33
CA GLY A 187 12.06 9.75 13.58
C GLY A 187 11.06 8.61 13.82
N LEU A 188 9.78 8.83 13.50
CA LEU A 188 8.74 7.81 13.59
C LEU A 188 8.97 6.69 12.55
N ALA A 189 9.31 7.06 11.32
CA ALA A 189 9.65 6.10 10.27
C ALA A 189 10.84 5.20 10.67
N ALA A 190 11.88 5.80 11.28
CA ALA A 190 13.02 5.03 11.78
C ALA A 190 12.63 4.06 12.91
N GLN A 191 11.69 4.44 13.79
CA GLN A 191 11.15 3.55 14.82
C GLN A 191 10.35 2.40 14.20
N ILE A 192 9.46 2.70 13.24
CA ILE A 192 8.69 1.69 12.51
C ILE A 192 9.61 0.70 11.80
N ALA A 193 10.67 1.17 11.12
CA ALA A 193 11.60 0.31 10.41
C ALA A 193 12.36 -0.66 11.34
N ARG A 194 12.59 -0.31 12.62
CA ARG A 194 13.26 -1.17 13.60
C ARG A 194 12.40 -2.33 14.09
N SER A 195 11.12 -2.11 14.32
CA SER A 195 10.20 -3.10 14.90
C SER A 195 9.16 -3.62 13.90
N GLY A 196 9.08 -3.01 12.73
CA GLY A 196 8.11 -3.28 11.68
C GLY A 196 8.73 -3.16 10.30
N ALA A 197 8.04 -2.42 9.40
CA ALA A 197 8.54 -2.17 8.07
C ALA A 197 8.05 -0.83 7.50
N LEU A 198 8.86 -0.23 6.64
CA LEU A 198 8.45 0.77 5.66
C LEU A 198 8.33 0.08 4.31
N LEU A 199 7.27 0.39 3.58
CA LEU A 199 7.03 -0.14 2.24
C LEU A 199 6.85 1.00 1.23
N SER A 200 7.40 0.83 0.05
CA SER A 200 7.12 1.69 -1.11
C SER A 200 7.06 0.85 -2.39
N GLU A 201 6.24 1.24 -3.33
CA GLU A 201 6.27 0.70 -4.70
C GLU A 201 7.04 1.62 -5.67
N LEU A 202 7.39 2.82 -5.20
CA LEU A 202 7.97 3.86 -6.05
C LEU A 202 9.50 3.79 -6.05
N PRO A 203 10.15 4.06 -7.20
CA PRO A 203 11.60 4.14 -7.28
C PRO A 203 12.20 5.10 -6.24
N PRO A 204 13.41 4.82 -5.74
CA PRO A 204 14.15 5.73 -4.88
C PRO A 204 14.27 7.12 -5.51
N GLY A 205 14.28 8.16 -4.68
CA GLY A 205 14.30 9.55 -5.13
C GLY A 205 12.94 10.12 -5.49
N THR A 206 11.90 9.30 -5.67
CA THR A 206 10.54 9.77 -6.01
C THR A 206 9.96 10.62 -4.89
N ARG A 207 9.52 11.82 -5.22
CA ARG A 207 8.82 12.72 -4.29
C ARG A 207 7.35 12.32 -4.16
N ALA A 208 6.80 12.50 -2.96
CA ALA A 208 5.37 12.34 -2.76
C ALA A 208 4.60 13.45 -3.49
N THR A 209 3.58 13.06 -4.24
CA THR A 209 2.59 13.94 -4.85
C THR A 209 1.20 13.55 -4.36
N ARG A 210 0.18 14.34 -4.68
CA ARG A 210 -1.20 13.99 -4.36
C ARG A 210 -1.58 12.65 -4.99
N GLU A 211 -1.19 12.43 -6.23
CA GLU A 211 -1.48 11.24 -7.03
C GLU A 211 -0.81 10.00 -6.42
N THR A 212 0.48 10.08 -6.10
CA THR A 212 1.21 8.95 -5.49
C THR A 212 0.70 8.60 -4.10
N LEU A 213 0.30 9.60 -3.29
CA LEU A 213 -0.31 9.39 -1.99
C LEU A 213 -1.68 8.70 -2.10
N LEU A 214 -2.48 9.03 -3.10
CA LEU A 214 -3.77 8.38 -3.35
C LEU A 214 -3.60 6.98 -3.93
N ALA A 215 -2.68 6.80 -4.88
CA ALA A 215 -2.37 5.49 -5.47
C ALA A 215 -1.88 4.50 -4.40
N ARG A 216 -1.02 4.94 -3.47
CA ARG A 216 -0.49 4.17 -2.37
C ARG A 216 -1.59 3.59 -1.45
N ASN A 217 -2.74 4.28 -1.30
CA ASN A 217 -3.80 3.87 -0.38
C ASN A 217 -4.34 2.46 -0.69
N ARG A 218 -4.28 2.01 -1.95
CA ARG A 218 -4.65 0.64 -2.31
C ARG A 218 -3.74 -0.40 -1.67
N ILE A 219 -2.46 -0.05 -1.48
CA ILE A 219 -1.49 -0.94 -0.82
C ILE A 219 -1.84 -1.07 0.67
N GLN A 220 -2.20 0.03 1.34
CA GLN A 220 -2.67 -0.03 2.72
C GLN A 220 -3.88 -0.95 2.87
N ALA A 221 -4.91 -0.74 2.03
CA ALA A 221 -6.10 -1.58 2.04
C ALA A 221 -5.77 -3.04 1.67
N GLY A 222 -4.89 -3.25 0.68
CA GLY A 222 -4.50 -4.57 0.19
C GLY A 222 -3.67 -5.39 1.18
N LEU A 223 -2.87 -4.74 2.01
CA LEU A 223 -2.08 -5.41 3.05
C LEU A 223 -2.93 -5.94 4.22
N THR A 224 -4.17 -5.48 4.36
CA THR A 224 -4.92 -5.62 5.62
C THR A 224 -6.20 -6.41 5.44
N LYS A 225 -6.65 -7.02 6.52
CA LYS A 225 -7.95 -7.71 6.60
C LYS A 225 -9.09 -6.74 6.81
N VAL A 226 -8.87 -5.68 7.55
CA VAL A 226 -9.88 -4.69 7.95
C VAL A 226 -9.27 -3.30 7.83
N VAL A 227 -10.09 -2.32 7.45
CA VAL A 227 -9.73 -0.90 7.47
C VAL A 227 -10.55 -0.17 8.52
N ILE A 228 -9.89 0.52 9.42
CA ILE A 228 -10.51 1.36 10.46
C ILE A 228 -10.34 2.81 10.07
N VAL A 229 -11.46 3.53 10.00
CA VAL A 229 -11.49 4.99 9.78
C VAL A 229 -11.80 5.66 11.11
N VAL A 230 -10.81 6.37 11.67
CA VAL A 230 -10.97 7.04 12.96
C VAL A 230 -11.76 8.33 12.80
N GLN A 231 -11.28 9.25 11.99
CA GLN A 231 -12.01 10.48 11.63
C GLN A 231 -11.81 10.75 10.14
N CYS A 232 -12.87 11.06 9.41
CA CYS A 232 -12.77 11.47 8.02
C CYS A 232 -13.80 12.56 7.69
N ARG A 233 -13.43 13.44 6.77
CA ARG A 233 -14.37 14.37 6.12
C ARG A 233 -15.05 13.68 4.94
N ASP A 234 -16.12 14.27 4.42
CA ASP A 234 -16.91 13.75 3.29
C ASP A 234 -16.09 13.49 2.03
N ARG A 235 -14.99 14.22 1.88
CA ARG A 235 -14.05 14.10 0.75
C ARG A 235 -12.62 14.10 1.29
N GLY A 236 -11.82 13.12 0.90
CA GLY A 236 -10.44 13.05 1.35
C GLY A 236 -9.79 11.69 1.13
N GLY A 237 -8.47 11.62 1.41
CA GLY A 237 -7.67 10.42 1.20
C GLY A 237 -8.14 9.22 2.03
N SER A 238 -8.54 9.43 3.28
CA SER A 238 -9.05 8.36 4.16
C SER A 238 -10.38 7.80 3.67
N PHE A 239 -11.28 8.67 3.17
CA PHE A 239 -12.51 8.23 2.53
C PHE A 239 -12.22 7.39 1.26
N ALA A 240 -11.26 7.82 0.44
CA ALA A 240 -10.83 7.06 -0.73
C ALA A 240 -10.25 5.70 -0.36
N THR A 241 -9.44 5.62 0.72
CA THR A 241 -8.91 4.33 1.22
C THR A 241 -10.02 3.39 1.66
N ALA A 242 -10.99 3.90 2.44
CA ALA A 242 -12.14 3.11 2.89
C ALA A 242 -12.96 2.58 1.71
N ARG A 243 -13.26 3.43 0.72
CA ARG A 243 -13.99 3.02 -0.48
C ARG A 243 -13.24 1.94 -1.27
N ARG A 244 -11.92 2.08 -1.42
CA ARG A 244 -11.07 1.07 -2.06
C ARG A 244 -11.12 -0.26 -1.32
N ALA A 245 -11.10 -0.23 0.02
CA ALA A 245 -11.21 -1.41 0.85
C ALA A 245 -12.55 -2.13 0.62
N LEU A 246 -13.68 -1.39 0.64
CA LEU A 246 -15.01 -1.95 0.36
C LEU A 246 -15.09 -2.56 -1.05
N GLN A 247 -14.55 -1.87 -2.06
CA GLN A 247 -14.49 -2.40 -3.44
C GLN A 247 -13.65 -3.67 -3.56
N ALA A 248 -12.63 -3.82 -2.72
CA ALA A 248 -11.81 -5.03 -2.63
C ALA A 248 -12.40 -6.10 -1.70
N GLY A 249 -13.66 -5.96 -1.27
CA GLY A 249 -14.32 -6.89 -0.35
C GLY A 249 -13.76 -6.89 1.07
N ARG A 250 -13.04 -5.82 1.47
CA ARG A 250 -12.48 -5.69 2.82
C ARG A 250 -13.47 -4.99 3.73
N PRO A 251 -13.74 -5.53 4.93
CA PRO A 251 -14.54 -4.85 5.94
C PRO A 251 -13.95 -3.48 6.30
N VAL A 252 -14.84 -2.51 6.44
CA VAL A 252 -14.49 -1.15 6.90
C VAL A 252 -15.25 -0.86 8.18
N LEU A 253 -14.52 -0.45 9.22
CA LEU A 253 -15.08 0.05 10.47
C LEU A 253 -14.89 1.56 10.50
N ALA A 254 -15.94 2.33 10.81
CA ALA A 254 -15.86 3.78 10.95
C ALA A 254 -16.28 4.17 12.37
N ILE A 255 -15.47 4.96 13.04
CA ILE A 255 -15.80 5.45 14.40
C ILE A 255 -16.75 6.63 14.24
N ARG A 256 -17.88 6.58 14.95
CA ARG A 256 -18.86 7.67 14.96
C ARG A 256 -18.41 8.78 15.92
N TRP A 257 -18.47 9.99 15.41
CA TRP A 257 -18.16 11.20 16.13
C TRP A 257 -19.37 12.14 16.13
N GLU A 258 -19.56 12.88 17.19
CA GLU A 258 -20.61 13.89 17.31
C GLU A 258 -20.22 15.24 16.69
N GLU A 259 -18.90 15.43 16.45
CA GLU A 259 -18.42 16.65 15.80
C GLU A 259 -18.96 16.76 14.38
N PRO A 260 -19.66 17.87 14.03
CA PRO A 260 -20.33 18.03 12.73
C PRO A 260 -19.35 17.91 11.54
N GLU A 261 -18.08 18.27 11.76
CA GLU A 261 -17.03 18.23 10.75
C GLU A 261 -16.74 16.80 10.26
N PHE A 262 -16.95 15.79 11.10
CA PHE A 262 -16.64 14.37 10.81
C PHE A 262 -17.88 13.49 10.67
N ALA A 263 -19.02 13.94 11.12
CA ALA A 263 -20.28 13.18 11.10
C ALA A 263 -20.67 12.80 9.66
N GLY A 264 -20.63 13.75 8.73
CA GLY A 264 -21.01 13.52 7.32
C GLY A 264 -20.11 12.48 6.63
N GLY A 265 -18.82 12.47 6.91
CA GLY A 265 -17.89 11.48 6.36
C GLY A 265 -18.24 10.06 6.82
N VAL A 266 -18.58 9.88 8.09
CA VAL A 266 -18.97 8.59 8.67
C VAL A 266 -20.30 8.12 8.10
N GLU A 267 -21.32 9.01 8.03
CA GLU A 267 -22.63 8.68 7.45
C GLU A 267 -22.52 8.23 6.00
N ARG A 268 -21.68 8.89 5.22
CA ARG A 268 -21.43 8.53 3.83
C ARG A 268 -20.73 7.16 3.72
N LEU A 269 -19.77 6.85 4.61
CA LEU A 269 -19.14 5.54 4.66
C LEU A 269 -20.15 4.45 5.05
N GLU A 270 -21.03 4.70 6.02
CA GLU A 270 -22.09 3.79 6.42
C GLU A 270 -23.04 3.46 5.24
N LYS A 271 -23.43 4.49 4.47
CA LYS A 271 -24.23 4.31 3.23
C LYS A 271 -23.51 3.51 2.15
N THR A 272 -22.19 3.44 2.18
CA THR A 272 -21.38 2.65 1.23
C THR A 272 -21.00 1.27 1.75
N GLY A 273 -21.51 0.87 2.94
CA GLY A 273 -21.31 -0.47 3.50
C GLY A 273 -20.30 -0.57 4.64
N ALA A 274 -19.78 0.55 5.15
CA ALA A 274 -18.95 0.51 6.33
C ALA A 274 -19.80 0.25 7.60
N ARG A 275 -19.25 -0.58 8.51
CA ARG A 275 -19.86 -0.79 9.83
C ARG A 275 -19.45 0.35 10.76
N VAL A 276 -20.42 0.99 11.38
CA VAL A 276 -20.18 2.06 12.35
C VAL A 276 -19.97 1.48 13.75
N VAL A 277 -18.89 1.94 14.41
CA VAL A 277 -18.55 1.63 15.80
C VAL A 277 -18.66 2.93 16.62
N ARG A 278 -19.32 2.85 17.76
CA ARG A 278 -19.61 4.04 18.60
C ARG A 278 -18.60 4.23 19.72
N GLN A 279 -17.91 3.17 20.13
CA GLN A 279 -16.97 3.18 21.25
C GLN A 279 -15.58 2.77 20.74
N VAL A 280 -14.58 3.56 21.09
CA VAL A 280 -13.19 3.33 20.65
C VAL A 280 -12.66 1.99 21.16
N GLU A 281 -12.98 1.66 22.40
CA GLU A 281 -12.58 0.44 23.09
C GLU A 281 -13.10 -0.84 22.39
N ALA A 282 -14.25 -0.73 21.72
CA ALA A 282 -14.85 -1.82 20.99
C ALA A 282 -14.22 -2.08 19.61
N VAL A 283 -13.40 -1.14 19.10
CA VAL A 283 -12.88 -1.19 17.73
C VAL A 283 -11.99 -2.41 17.49
N ALA A 284 -11.10 -2.72 18.43
CA ALA A 284 -10.18 -3.85 18.26
C ALA A 284 -10.92 -5.19 18.26
N ALA A 285 -11.92 -5.37 19.13
CA ALA A 285 -12.76 -6.55 19.14
C ALA A 285 -13.63 -6.66 17.86
N ALA A 286 -14.13 -5.52 17.36
CA ALA A 286 -14.87 -5.47 16.11
C ALA A 286 -13.99 -5.80 14.90
N ALA A 287 -12.71 -5.43 14.94
CA ALA A 287 -11.73 -5.77 13.91
C ALA A 287 -11.42 -7.28 13.92
N ASP A 288 -11.24 -7.89 15.08
CA ASP A 288 -11.09 -9.34 15.22
C ASP A 288 -12.28 -10.09 14.59
N ALA A 289 -13.50 -9.71 14.96
CA ALA A 289 -14.72 -10.32 14.46
C ALA A 289 -14.93 -10.12 12.94
N ALA A 290 -14.42 -9.02 12.38
CA ALA A 290 -14.51 -8.71 10.96
C ALA A 290 -13.41 -9.38 10.12
N SER A 291 -12.42 -10.03 10.74
CA SER A 291 -11.30 -10.70 10.06
C SER A 291 -11.74 -12.03 9.44
N ALA A 292 -12.42 -11.99 8.29
CA ALA A 292 -12.79 -13.16 7.54
C ALA A 292 -11.56 -13.94 7.00
N PRO A 293 -11.67 -15.26 6.75
CA PRO A 293 -10.66 -16.01 5.99
C PRO A 293 -10.38 -15.39 4.63
N LEU A 294 -9.15 -15.55 4.13
CA LEU A 294 -8.83 -15.17 2.75
C LEU A 294 -9.72 -15.91 1.77
N PRO A 295 -10.24 -15.28 0.71
CA PRO A 295 -10.87 -16.01 -0.37
C PRO A 295 -9.84 -16.97 -0.99
N CYS A 296 -10.32 -18.15 -1.42
CA CYS A 296 -9.47 -19.12 -2.11
C CYS A 296 -8.88 -18.46 -3.39
N PRO A 297 -7.60 -18.71 -3.74
CA PRO A 297 -6.97 -18.16 -4.95
C PRO A 297 -7.79 -18.35 -6.21
N ALA A 298 -8.45 -19.52 -6.39
CA ALA A 298 -9.33 -19.80 -7.52
C ALA A 298 -10.57 -18.87 -7.60
N GLN A 299 -11.06 -18.37 -6.47
CA GLN A 299 -12.17 -17.39 -6.44
C GLN A 299 -11.70 -15.97 -6.76
N ALA A 300 -10.44 -15.66 -6.46
CA ALA A 300 -9.83 -14.36 -6.79
C ALA A 300 -9.58 -14.24 -8.30
N GLU A 301 -9.20 -15.31 -8.97
CA GLU A 301 -9.01 -15.32 -10.45
C GLU A 301 -10.33 -15.14 -11.21
N MET A 302 -11.43 -15.76 -10.75
CA MET A 302 -12.76 -15.58 -11.35
C MET A 302 -13.29 -14.14 -11.18
N ALA A 303 -12.99 -13.48 -10.06
CA ALA A 303 -13.36 -12.08 -9.83
C ALA A 303 -12.55 -11.07 -10.67
N LEU A 304 -11.44 -11.51 -11.27
CA LEU A 304 -10.56 -10.68 -12.12
C LEU A 304 -11.02 -10.62 -13.58
N GLY A 305 -11.95 -11.53 -14.01
CA GLY A 305 -12.36 -11.68 -15.40
C GLY A 305 -13.33 -10.61 -15.91
N ASP A 306 -14.20 -10.04 -15.08
CA ASP A 306 -15.39 -9.30 -15.52
C ASP A 306 -15.53 -7.86 -14.99
N ALA A 307 -14.51 -7.28 -14.38
CA ALA A 307 -14.62 -5.88 -13.95
C ALA A 307 -14.21 -4.92 -15.08
N PRO A 308 -15.09 -3.99 -15.49
CA PRO A 308 -14.75 -2.99 -16.51
C PRO A 308 -13.57 -2.13 -16.05
N ASP A 309 -12.74 -1.73 -17.01
CA ASP A 309 -11.68 -0.73 -16.81
C ASP A 309 -12.33 0.54 -16.25
N VAL A 310 -12.13 0.79 -14.97
CA VAL A 310 -12.57 2.04 -14.36
C VAL A 310 -11.55 3.09 -14.71
N ASP A 311 -11.86 3.88 -15.73
CA ASP A 311 -11.13 5.10 -16.06
C ASP A 311 -11.04 5.99 -14.81
N TYR A 312 -9.83 6.30 -14.39
CA TYR A 312 -9.55 7.22 -13.31
C TYR A 312 -9.66 8.68 -13.81
N ALA A 313 -10.87 9.08 -14.25
CA ALA A 313 -11.18 10.50 -14.39
C ALA A 313 -11.39 11.10 -12.99
N TRP A 314 -10.55 12.03 -12.62
CA TRP A 314 -10.55 12.79 -11.35
C TRP A 314 -11.33 14.09 -11.49
#